data_cabca28a7e77315dfbcf0e7087ab2286
#
_entry.id   cabca28a7e77315dfbcf0e7087ab2286
#
_cell.length_a   1.000
_cell.length_b   1.000
_cell.length_c   1.000
_cell.angle_alpha   90.00
_cell.angle_beta   90.00
_cell.angle_gamma   90.00
#
_symmetry.space_group_name_H-M   'P 1'
#
loop_
_entity.id
_entity.type
_entity.pdbx_description
1 polymer ?
#
loop_
_entity_poly.entity_id
_entity_poly.type
_entity_poly.pdbx_seq_one_letter_code
_entity_poly.pdbx_strand_id
1 'polypeptide(L)'
;MMNVSQDVSVGRALLTVLLATCLTSCSGDPGLYPDDVLRLELGLGDRDQVHRVVISGGDRESADPMETVIALGSYVEFVTADWLVHEIIFELDSLSIAARNFLERTDQVASPPLISQDSRYVVYFANGPPGRYPFVLEGNGAPGRGVVVVEAGP
;
A
#
# COMPACT_ATOMS: atom_id res chain seq x y z
N MET A 1 48.44 -18.60 -70.94
CA MET A 1 49.16 -18.34 -69.70
C MET A 1 48.33 -17.34 -68.94
N MET A 2 47.62 -17.80 -67.98
CA MET A 2 47.28 -16.99 -66.82
C MET A 2 46.34 -17.72 -65.91
N ASN A 3 46.81 -18.00 -64.76
CA ASN A 3 46.15 -18.74 -63.72
C ASN A 3 45.15 -17.81 -63.02
N VAL A 4 43.92 -18.23 -62.90
CA VAL A 4 42.92 -17.54 -62.11
C VAL A 4 42.62 -18.39 -60.89
N SER A 5 43.15 -17.94 -59.80
CA SER A 5 42.86 -18.48 -58.46
C SER A 5 41.51 -17.96 -57.97
N GLN A 6 40.58 -18.84 -57.69
CA GLN A 6 39.31 -18.49 -57.03
C GLN A 6 39.46 -18.72 -55.53
N ASP A 7 39.47 -17.60 -54.81
CA ASP A 7 39.31 -17.63 -53.35
C ASP A 7 37.83 -17.72 -52.98
N VAL A 8 37.46 -18.86 -52.41
CA VAL A 8 36.14 -19.06 -51.83
C VAL A 8 36.16 -18.57 -50.38
N SER A 9 35.64 -17.37 -50.18
CA SER A 9 35.41 -16.83 -48.85
C SER A 9 34.20 -17.49 -48.20
N VAL A 10 34.44 -18.36 -47.23
CA VAL A 10 33.44 -18.97 -46.40
C VAL A 10 32.97 -17.96 -45.36
N GLY A 11 31.81 -17.36 -45.61
CA GLY A 11 31.18 -16.48 -44.68
C GLY A 11 30.67 -17.25 -43.45
N ARG A 12 31.33 -17.07 -42.33
CA ARG A 12 30.84 -17.53 -41.02
C ARG A 12 29.65 -16.65 -40.60
N ALA A 13 28.45 -17.17 -40.77
CA ALA A 13 27.27 -16.57 -40.13
C ALA A 13 27.36 -16.82 -38.62
N LEU A 14 27.69 -15.80 -37.87
CA LEU A 14 27.56 -15.77 -36.41
C LEU A 14 26.07 -15.60 -36.08
N LEU A 15 25.43 -16.70 -35.69
CA LEU A 15 24.09 -16.70 -35.14
C LEU A 15 24.16 -16.20 -33.70
N THR A 16 23.99 -14.91 -33.52
CA THR A 16 23.89 -14.31 -32.18
C THR A 16 22.49 -14.60 -31.64
N VAL A 17 22.37 -15.62 -30.80
CA VAL A 17 21.16 -15.91 -30.04
C VAL A 17 21.10 -14.87 -28.91
N LEU A 18 20.25 -13.88 -29.10
CA LEU A 18 19.93 -12.88 -28.07
C LEU A 18 18.99 -13.55 -27.05
N LEU A 19 19.57 -14.07 -25.95
CA LEU A 19 18.83 -14.61 -24.83
C LEU A 19 18.22 -13.43 -24.07
N ALA A 20 16.99 -13.05 -24.43
CA ALA A 20 16.20 -12.07 -23.68
C ALA A 20 15.81 -12.71 -22.34
N THR A 21 16.62 -12.51 -21.31
CA THR A 21 16.25 -12.78 -19.93
C THR A 21 15.18 -11.78 -19.53
N CYS A 22 13.90 -12.19 -19.59
CA CYS A 22 12.81 -11.49 -18.90
C CYS A 22 13.10 -11.56 -17.40
N LEU A 23 13.74 -10.53 -16.87
CA LEU A 23 13.71 -10.24 -15.45
C LEU A 23 12.29 -9.79 -15.14
N THR A 24 11.40 -10.74 -14.83
CA THR A 24 10.17 -10.46 -14.12
C THR A 24 10.59 -9.96 -12.75
N SER A 25 10.77 -8.65 -12.64
CA SER A 25 10.85 -7.97 -11.36
C SER A 25 9.51 -8.22 -10.67
N CYS A 26 9.46 -9.21 -9.80
CA CYS A 26 8.43 -9.27 -8.76
C CYS A 26 8.74 -8.09 -7.83
N SER A 27 8.31 -6.89 -8.21
CA SER A 27 8.13 -5.81 -7.27
C SER A 27 6.89 -6.17 -6.47
N GLY A 28 7.06 -7.03 -5.46
CA GLY A 28 6.08 -7.13 -4.39
C GLY A 28 5.93 -5.74 -3.84
N ASP A 29 4.69 -5.26 -3.75
CA ASP A 29 4.39 -3.96 -3.14
C ASP A 29 4.99 -3.97 -1.72
N PRO A 30 6.01 -3.18 -1.41
CA PRO A 30 6.66 -3.21 -0.09
C PRO A 30 5.71 -2.79 1.04
N GLY A 31 4.53 -2.24 0.71
CA GLY A 31 3.47 -1.91 1.64
C GLY A 31 2.49 -3.03 1.95
N LEU A 32 2.57 -4.19 1.25
CA LEU A 32 1.56 -5.26 1.38
C LEU A 32 1.86 -6.25 2.51
N TYR A 33 3.09 -6.32 2.98
CA TYR A 33 3.50 -7.28 4.02
C TYR A 33 3.87 -6.56 5.30
N PRO A 34 3.39 -7.06 6.46
CA PRO A 34 3.74 -6.49 7.74
C PRO A 34 5.24 -6.65 8.01
N ASP A 35 5.85 -5.65 8.62
CA ASP A 35 7.19 -5.79 9.18
C ASP A 35 7.17 -6.73 10.41
N ASP A 36 8.35 -7.16 10.87
CA ASP A 36 8.46 -8.13 11.96
C ASP A 36 7.88 -7.61 13.28
N VAL A 37 7.90 -6.30 13.52
CA VAL A 37 7.34 -5.68 14.72
C VAL A 37 5.83 -5.80 14.70
N LEU A 38 5.18 -5.40 13.59
CA LEU A 38 3.73 -5.48 13.44
C LEU A 38 3.23 -6.93 13.47
N ARG A 39 3.98 -7.86 12.86
CA ARG A 39 3.68 -9.29 12.95
C ARG A 39 3.63 -9.79 14.39
N LEU A 40 4.61 -9.39 15.19
CA LEU A 40 4.70 -9.81 16.57
C LEU A 40 3.60 -9.20 17.45
N GLU A 41 3.35 -7.90 17.27
CA GLU A 41 2.38 -7.15 18.05
C GLU A 41 0.94 -7.61 17.82
N LEU A 42 0.58 -7.90 16.57
CA LEU A 42 -0.77 -8.30 16.19
C LEU A 42 -0.94 -9.81 15.99
N GLY A 43 0.12 -10.59 16.09
CA GLY A 43 0.09 -12.04 15.88
C GLY A 43 -0.22 -12.43 14.43
N LEU A 44 0.23 -11.63 13.45
CA LEU A 44 -0.06 -11.82 12.04
C LEU A 44 0.70 -13.01 11.45
N GLY A 45 -0.01 -13.78 10.61
CA GLY A 45 0.55 -14.87 9.82
C GLY A 45 0.99 -14.44 8.41
N ASP A 46 1.51 -15.39 7.65
CA ASP A 46 2.00 -15.14 6.28
C ASP A 46 0.90 -14.82 5.26
N ARG A 47 -0.36 -15.00 5.62
CA ARG A 47 -1.51 -14.73 4.75
C ARG A 47 -2.16 -13.37 5.03
N ASP A 48 -1.80 -12.74 6.12
CA ASP A 48 -2.36 -11.45 6.51
C ASP A 48 -1.74 -10.35 5.65
N GLN A 49 -2.60 -9.57 5.01
CA GLN A 49 -2.21 -8.45 4.15
C GLN A 49 -2.32 -7.15 4.94
N VAL A 50 -1.26 -6.37 4.93
CA VAL A 50 -1.19 -5.05 5.56
C VAL A 50 -0.87 -4.01 4.50
N HIS A 51 -1.81 -3.12 4.25
CA HIS A 51 -1.64 -2.00 3.33
C HIS A 51 -1.18 -0.79 4.12
N ARG A 52 -0.05 -0.22 3.73
CA ARG A 52 0.53 0.93 4.42
C ARG A 52 0.10 2.23 3.78
N VAL A 53 -0.30 3.17 4.63
CA VAL A 53 -0.59 4.57 4.29
C VAL A 53 0.34 5.45 5.11
N VAL A 54 1.18 6.21 4.44
CA VAL A 54 2.11 7.13 5.09
C VAL A 54 1.41 8.46 5.31
N ILE A 55 1.43 8.95 6.55
CA ILE A 55 0.87 10.23 6.95
C ILE A 55 1.99 11.25 7.13
N SER A 56 1.80 12.43 6.57
CA SER A 56 2.72 13.55 6.77
C SER A 56 1.98 14.87 6.84
N GLY A 57 2.53 15.80 7.62
CA GLY A 57 2.01 17.14 7.81
C GLY A 57 2.86 18.20 7.09
N GLY A 58 2.42 19.43 7.23
CA GLY A 58 3.03 20.63 6.68
C GLY A 58 2.00 21.74 6.65
N ASP A 59 1.89 22.45 5.51
CA ASP A 59 0.79 23.40 5.28
C ASP A 59 -0.58 22.71 5.25
N ARG A 60 -0.57 21.44 4.86
CA ARG A 60 -1.72 20.55 4.83
C ARG A 60 -1.30 19.13 5.22
N GLU A 61 -2.20 18.45 5.92
CA GLU A 61 -2.09 17.00 6.17
C GLU A 61 -2.24 16.21 4.88
N SER A 62 -1.48 15.13 4.72
CA SER A 62 -1.50 14.29 3.53
C SER A 62 -1.40 12.80 3.87
N ALA A 63 -2.03 11.97 3.04
CA ALA A 63 -1.91 10.52 3.05
C ALA A 63 -1.31 10.04 1.73
N ASP A 64 -0.38 9.11 1.78
CA ASP A 64 0.19 8.47 0.60
C ASP A 64 0.18 6.94 0.77
N PRO A 65 -0.63 6.22 -0.04
CA PRO A 65 -1.57 6.71 -1.05
C PRO A 65 -2.82 7.38 -0.44
N MET A 66 -3.43 8.32 -1.16
CA MET A 66 -4.71 8.94 -0.76
C MET A 66 -5.92 7.99 -0.90
N GLU A 67 -5.83 7.03 -1.79
CA GLU A 67 -6.82 5.96 -1.95
C GLU A 67 -6.11 4.62 -1.83
N THR A 68 -6.56 3.80 -0.87
CA THR A 68 -6.04 2.46 -0.64
C THR A 68 -7.13 1.44 -0.87
N VAL A 69 -6.94 0.57 -1.85
CA VAL A 69 -7.88 -0.52 -2.17
C VAL A 69 -7.39 -1.79 -1.49
N ILE A 70 -8.27 -2.42 -0.71
CA ILE A 70 -7.95 -3.61 0.07
C ILE A 70 -8.98 -4.72 -0.13
N ALA A 71 -8.57 -5.95 0.02
CA ALA A 71 -9.48 -7.08 0.15
C ALA A 71 -10.08 -7.16 1.56
N LEU A 72 -11.28 -7.73 1.66
CA LEU A 72 -11.88 -8.04 2.97
C LEU A 72 -10.94 -8.95 3.78
N GLY A 73 -10.75 -8.65 5.05
CA GLY A 73 -9.83 -9.37 5.93
C GLY A 73 -8.42 -8.79 5.99
N SER A 74 -8.15 -7.73 5.23
CA SER A 74 -6.87 -7.02 5.27
C SER A 74 -6.80 -6.01 6.41
N TYR A 75 -5.59 -5.58 6.70
CA TYR A 75 -5.27 -4.48 7.61
C TYR A 75 -4.86 -3.24 6.83
N VAL A 76 -5.15 -2.06 7.39
CA VAL A 76 -4.57 -0.80 6.95
C VAL A 76 -3.75 -0.23 8.10
N GLU A 77 -2.47 -0.03 7.84
CA GLU A 77 -1.53 0.57 8.77
C GLU A 77 -1.26 2.02 8.34
N PHE A 78 -1.66 2.97 9.17
CA PHE A 78 -1.30 4.37 9.03
C PHE A 78 -0.01 4.63 9.81
N VAL A 79 1.02 5.18 9.15
CA VAL A 79 2.35 5.44 9.75
C VAL A 79 2.73 6.88 9.53
N THR A 80 3.13 7.57 10.59
CA THR A 80 3.58 8.96 10.51
C THR A 80 5.02 9.05 9.98
N ALA A 81 5.26 9.95 9.01
CA ALA A 81 6.59 10.18 8.43
C ALA A 81 7.39 11.27 9.14
N ASP A 82 6.76 12.02 10.04
CA ASP A 82 7.36 13.18 10.70
C ASP A 82 7.08 13.22 12.22
N TRP A 83 7.47 14.31 12.87
CA TRP A 83 7.33 14.54 14.31
C TRP A 83 6.14 15.45 14.67
N LEU A 84 5.24 15.68 13.71
CA LEU A 84 4.03 16.46 13.96
C LEU A 84 2.94 15.57 14.58
N VAL A 85 1.91 16.21 15.12
CA VAL A 85 0.75 15.49 15.65
C VAL A 85 -0.23 15.24 14.53
N HIS A 86 -0.67 14.00 14.41
CA HIS A 86 -1.67 13.56 13.41
C HIS A 86 -2.77 12.77 14.07
N GLU A 87 -3.97 12.88 13.55
CA GLU A 87 -5.12 12.07 13.93
C GLU A 87 -5.88 11.65 12.67
N ILE A 88 -6.26 10.39 12.59
CA ILE A 88 -7.07 9.83 11.51
C ILE A 88 -8.49 9.67 12.01
N ILE A 89 -9.48 10.28 11.34
CA ILE A 89 -10.88 10.26 11.74
C ILE A 89 -11.72 9.81 10.56
N PHE A 90 -12.44 8.68 10.67
CA PHE A 90 -13.36 8.23 9.64
C PHE A 90 -14.62 9.11 9.61
N GLU A 91 -15.03 9.54 8.38
CA GLU A 91 -16.18 10.40 8.17
C GLU A 91 -17.50 9.61 8.27
N LEU A 92 -17.99 9.36 9.49
CA LEU A 92 -19.15 8.51 9.77
C LEU A 92 -20.41 8.89 8.98
N ASP A 93 -20.60 10.18 8.71
CA ASP A 93 -21.78 10.68 7.97
C ASP A 93 -21.75 10.30 6.48
N SER A 94 -20.59 9.96 5.97
CA SER A 94 -20.37 9.52 4.59
C SER A 94 -20.48 7.99 4.43
N LEU A 95 -20.62 7.24 5.54
CA LEU A 95 -20.66 5.78 5.54
C LEU A 95 -22.07 5.22 5.44
N SER A 96 -22.17 3.98 4.91
CA SER A 96 -23.37 3.19 5.10
C SER A 96 -23.59 2.87 6.59
N ILE A 97 -24.84 2.60 6.99
CA ILE A 97 -25.16 2.23 8.37
C ILE A 97 -24.33 1.02 8.82
N ALA A 98 -24.13 0.04 7.95
CA ALA A 98 -23.35 -1.16 8.27
C ALA A 98 -21.86 -0.84 8.50
N ALA A 99 -21.28 0.02 7.68
CA ALA A 99 -19.87 0.45 7.80
C ALA A 99 -19.65 1.30 9.07
N ARG A 100 -20.57 2.22 9.37
CA ARG A 100 -20.56 2.99 10.62
C ARG A 100 -20.61 2.08 11.84
N ASN A 101 -21.59 1.20 11.90
CA ASN A 101 -21.73 0.26 13.01
C ASN A 101 -20.51 -0.68 13.15
N PHE A 102 -19.84 -1.00 12.06
CA PHE A 102 -18.60 -1.76 12.09
C PHE A 102 -17.50 -0.98 12.83
N LEU A 103 -17.19 0.24 12.38
CA LEU A 103 -16.14 1.07 13.00
C LEU A 103 -16.44 1.39 14.47
N GLU A 104 -17.69 1.70 14.81
CA GLU A 104 -18.11 1.98 16.19
C GLU A 104 -17.95 0.76 17.10
N ARG A 105 -18.37 -0.44 16.65
CA ARG A 105 -18.25 -1.67 17.46
C ARG A 105 -16.82 -2.15 17.65
N THR A 106 -15.93 -1.82 16.73
CA THR A 106 -14.53 -2.22 16.77
C THR A 106 -13.62 -1.14 17.36
N ASP A 107 -14.22 -0.02 17.80
CA ASP A 107 -13.49 1.16 18.34
C ASP A 107 -12.41 1.69 17.36
N GLN A 108 -12.78 1.72 16.07
CA GLN A 108 -11.88 2.11 14.97
C GLN A 108 -12.34 3.40 14.27
N VAL A 109 -13.15 4.22 14.92
CA VAL A 109 -13.68 5.47 14.35
C VAL A 109 -12.58 6.52 14.18
N ALA A 110 -11.67 6.60 15.14
CA ALA A 110 -10.56 7.54 15.11
C ALA A 110 -9.30 6.92 15.74
N SER A 111 -8.14 7.39 15.31
CA SER A 111 -6.89 7.06 15.98
C SER A 111 -6.74 7.85 17.27
N PRO A 112 -5.94 7.37 18.23
CA PRO A 112 -5.35 8.27 19.21
C PRO A 112 -4.43 9.29 18.48
N PRO A 113 -4.08 10.43 19.11
CA PRO A 113 -3.08 11.34 18.57
C PRO A 113 -1.74 10.63 18.35
N LEU A 114 -1.25 10.62 17.11
CA LEU A 114 0.05 10.09 16.73
C LEU A 114 1.06 11.22 16.82
N ILE A 115 2.00 11.14 17.77
CA ILE A 115 2.80 12.29 18.24
C ILE A 115 4.29 12.19 17.89
N SER A 116 4.70 11.16 17.17
CA SER A 116 6.11 10.96 16.81
C SER A 116 6.24 10.28 15.46
N GLN A 117 7.38 10.44 14.83
CA GLN A 117 7.72 9.69 13.63
C GLN A 117 7.60 8.19 13.89
N ASP A 118 7.17 7.45 12.89
CA ASP A 118 6.90 6.01 12.94
C ASP A 118 5.81 5.59 13.94
N SER A 119 5.02 6.55 14.49
CA SER A 119 3.79 6.21 15.20
C SER A 119 2.81 5.52 14.27
N ARG A 120 2.07 4.53 14.80
CA ARG A 120 1.22 3.66 14.00
C ARG A 120 -0.20 3.62 14.53
N TYR A 121 -1.15 3.55 13.60
CA TYR A 121 -2.54 3.21 13.87
C TYR A 121 -2.97 2.14 12.88
N VAL A 122 -3.50 1.02 13.36
CA VAL A 122 -3.88 -0.12 12.53
C VAL A 122 -5.38 -0.35 12.60
N VAL A 123 -6.00 -0.44 11.44
CA VAL A 123 -7.42 -0.75 11.27
C VAL A 123 -7.56 -2.13 10.63
N TYR A 124 -8.38 -2.99 11.23
CA TYR A 124 -8.62 -4.35 10.75
C TYR A 124 -10.02 -4.49 10.13
N PHE A 125 -10.09 -4.87 8.87
CA PHE A 125 -11.32 -4.98 8.09
C PHE A 125 -11.87 -6.42 7.95
N ALA A 126 -11.61 -7.32 8.92
CA ALA A 126 -12.06 -8.72 8.85
C ALA A 126 -13.55 -8.91 8.62
N ASN A 127 -14.35 -8.09 9.29
CA ASN A 127 -15.81 -8.16 9.24
C ASN A 127 -16.41 -6.81 8.80
N GLY A 128 -15.61 -5.95 8.23
CA GLY A 128 -16.05 -4.68 7.67
C GLY A 128 -16.85 -4.91 6.39
N PRO A 129 -18.05 -4.32 6.22
CA PRO A 129 -18.75 -4.45 4.95
C PRO A 129 -17.95 -3.83 3.81
N PRO A 130 -18.02 -4.42 2.59
CA PRO A 130 -17.44 -3.79 1.41
C PRO A 130 -17.98 -2.38 1.20
N GLY A 131 -17.11 -1.48 0.75
CA GLY A 131 -17.49 -0.08 0.53
C GLY A 131 -16.32 0.88 0.67
N ARG A 132 -16.66 2.16 0.63
CA ARG A 132 -15.71 3.27 0.77
C ARG A 132 -15.75 3.79 2.20
N TYR A 133 -14.58 3.96 2.78
CA TYR A 133 -14.36 4.46 4.14
C TYR A 133 -13.52 5.74 4.07
N PRO A 134 -14.13 6.89 3.77
CA PRO A 134 -13.41 8.15 3.74
C PRO A 134 -12.96 8.54 5.16
N PHE A 135 -11.80 9.16 5.23
CA PHE A 135 -11.22 9.68 6.46
C PHE A 135 -10.65 11.08 6.27
N VAL A 136 -10.63 11.83 7.35
CA VAL A 136 -9.95 13.11 7.46
C VAL A 136 -8.68 12.91 8.27
N LEU A 137 -7.63 13.61 7.88
CA LEU A 137 -6.42 13.77 8.66
C LEU A 137 -6.48 15.13 9.33
N GLU A 138 -6.40 15.15 10.64
CA GLU A 138 -6.28 16.35 11.44
C GLU A 138 -4.87 16.42 12.06
N GLY A 139 -4.36 17.63 12.19
CA GLY A 139 -3.01 17.87 12.71
C GLY A 139 -2.69 19.34 12.79
N ASN A 140 -1.42 19.69 12.60
CA ASN A 140 -0.93 21.06 12.72
C ASN A 140 -1.26 21.93 11.49
N GLY A 141 -1.49 21.30 10.32
CA GLY A 141 -1.80 21.99 9.06
C GLY A 141 -3.30 22.04 8.75
N ALA A 142 -3.63 22.48 7.54
CA ALA A 142 -4.99 22.34 7.03
C ALA A 142 -5.35 20.85 6.92
N PRO A 143 -6.61 20.44 7.18
CA PRO A 143 -7.00 19.05 7.12
C PRO A 143 -6.72 18.40 5.77
N GLY A 144 -6.25 17.15 5.80
CA GLY A 144 -6.10 16.28 4.65
C GLY A 144 -7.28 15.31 4.54
N ARG A 145 -7.32 14.54 3.46
CA ARG A 145 -8.35 13.50 3.24
C ARG A 145 -7.78 12.31 2.53
N GLY A 146 -8.37 11.16 2.80
CA GLY A 146 -8.10 9.93 2.08
C GLY A 146 -9.30 8.99 2.12
N VAL A 147 -9.15 7.83 1.53
CA VAL A 147 -10.20 6.81 1.52
C VAL A 147 -9.62 5.40 1.51
N VAL A 148 -10.16 4.54 2.34
CA VAL A 148 -9.97 3.09 2.22
C VAL A 148 -11.15 2.51 1.46
N VAL A 149 -10.89 1.71 0.44
CA VAL A 149 -11.89 0.99 -0.36
C VAL A 149 -11.78 -0.49 -0.05
N VAL A 150 -12.79 -1.05 0.60
CA VAL A 150 -12.86 -2.48 0.90
C VAL A 150 -13.63 -3.16 -0.22
N GLU A 151 -12.97 -4.05 -0.96
CA GLU A 151 -13.59 -4.84 -2.01
C GLU A 151 -14.21 -6.12 -1.44
N ALA A 152 -15.37 -6.51 -2.02
CA ALA A 152 -15.89 -7.85 -1.76
C ALA A 152 -14.92 -8.86 -2.33
N GLY A 153 -14.54 -9.85 -1.55
CA GLY A 153 -13.78 -10.98 -2.06
C GLY A 153 -14.53 -11.68 -3.22
N PRO A 154 -13.78 -12.38 -4.09
CA PRO A 154 -14.36 -13.14 -5.20
C PRO A 154 -15.27 -14.26 -4.72
#